data_d91c6fe07ef73bfe8763ed05bf079672
#
_entry.id   d91c6fe07ef73bfe8763ed05bf079672
#
_cell.length_a   1.000
_cell.length_b   1.000
_cell.length_c   1.000
_cell.angle_alpha   90.00
_cell.angle_beta   90.00
_cell.angle_gamma   90.00
#
_symmetry.space_group_name_H-M   'P 1'
#
loop_
_entity.id
_entity.type
_entity.pdbx_description
1 polymer ?
#
loop_
_entity_poly.entity_id
_entity_poly.type
_entity_poly.pdbx_seq_one_letter_code
_entity_poly.pdbx_strand_id
1 'polypeptide(L)'
;VAAALAVVLVGYNTIIGNDANGAPIRLLNESVLNGSIVLIMVTCTVASFVAQKGARNMALMDNTKDARDEKDMDEKILVAMNDPDMANALMELSITVKSKTNMDGLYALHVVDNDNPNPQDEKKAQRILKIAADAAASTDNYVHQVKRYDINIANGIASVIREHGITDLVLGVHKGNFLSENFMGELSGSIIAKCNTTTLIYKPTQPLATIKRNLVVVPEKAEREIGFPFWLVKLWNISRNTGGKLVVYASEATIDVMKKIAINHPVSIEYKIFTDWDDFLILGRDLRENDNLYLVMSRKGHISYSPAMTRIPHYLGSYFKDTSYVIIYPMQSGINEGDVGDLKNPSVLEPLQENLVLLDDLGKTISRLFRKR
;
A
#
# COMPACT_ATOMS: atom_id res chain seq x y z
N VAL A 1 5.83 -6.64 42.26
CA VAL A 1 4.71 -5.89 42.90
C VAL A 1 4.01 -6.78 43.91
N ALA A 2 3.47 -7.94 43.53
CA ALA A 2 2.73 -8.84 44.43
C ALA A 2 3.59 -9.30 45.62
N ALA A 3 4.85 -9.66 45.40
CA ALA A 3 5.77 -10.06 46.46
C ALA A 3 6.04 -8.93 47.46
N ALA A 4 6.22 -7.70 47.01
CA ALA A 4 6.42 -6.54 47.90
C ALA A 4 5.19 -6.28 48.79
N LEU A 5 3.98 -6.37 48.23
CA LEU A 5 2.72 -6.23 48.99
C LEU A 5 2.58 -7.35 50.02
N ALA A 6 2.93 -8.59 49.68
CA ALA A 6 2.90 -9.72 50.58
C ALA A 6 3.84 -9.53 51.78
N VAL A 7 5.06 -9.06 51.54
CA VAL A 7 6.05 -8.78 52.64
C VAL A 7 5.55 -7.67 53.56
N VAL A 8 4.99 -6.58 53.02
CA VAL A 8 4.45 -5.47 53.82
C VAL A 8 3.24 -5.94 54.63
N LEU A 9 2.35 -6.78 54.04
CA LEU A 9 1.21 -7.35 54.74
C LEU A 9 1.60 -8.28 55.85
N VAL A 10 2.63 -9.11 55.67
CA VAL A 10 3.18 -9.97 56.74
C VAL A 10 3.75 -9.10 57.85
N GLY A 11 4.52 -8.07 57.55
CA GLY A 11 5.06 -7.14 58.53
C GLY A 11 3.97 -6.39 59.30
N TYR A 12 2.89 -6.01 58.66
CA TYR A 12 1.72 -5.39 59.33
C TYR A 12 0.99 -6.36 60.23
N ASN A 13 0.88 -7.64 59.91
CA ASN A 13 0.20 -8.66 60.70
C ASN A 13 1.08 -9.23 61.83
N THR A 14 2.38 -8.97 61.80
CA THR A 14 3.32 -9.42 62.83
C THR A 14 3.20 -8.52 64.06
N ILE A 15 2.76 -9.07 65.17
CA ILE A 15 2.65 -8.39 66.47
C ILE A 15 3.96 -8.62 67.24
N ILE A 16 4.63 -7.54 67.65
CA ILE A 16 5.89 -7.55 68.40
C ILE A 16 5.70 -7.47 69.90
N GLY A 17 4.53 -6.94 70.34
CA GLY A 17 4.19 -6.76 71.73
C GLY A 17 2.87 -6.05 71.91
N ASN A 18 2.46 -5.72 73.15
CA ASN A 18 1.30 -4.91 73.47
C ASN A 18 1.77 -3.61 74.16
N ASP A 19 1.06 -2.51 73.95
CA ASP A 19 1.31 -1.24 74.62
C ASP A 19 0.74 -1.26 76.08
N ALA A 20 0.91 -0.17 76.81
CA ALA A 20 0.42 -0.02 78.17
C ALA A 20 -1.10 -0.12 78.31
N ASN A 21 -1.86 0.01 77.21
CA ASN A 21 -3.31 -0.06 77.12
C ASN A 21 -3.80 -1.39 76.53
N GLY A 22 -2.89 -2.38 76.28
CA GLY A 22 -3.23 -3.69 75.76
C GLY A 22 -3.40 -3.76 74.24
N ALA A 23 -3.17 -2.67 73.52
CA ALA A 23 -3.30 -2.66 72.07
C ALA A 23 -2.05 -3.30 71.42
N PRO A 24 -2.19 -4.09 70.31
CA PRO A 24 -1.08 -4.78 69.69
C PRO A 24 -0.11 -3.81 68.98
N ILE A 25 1.15 -3.87 69.36
CA ILE A 25 2.25 -3.16 68.63
C ILE A 25 2.65 -4.03 67.46
N ARG A 26 2.38 -3.51 66.23
CA ARG A 26 2.69 -4.20 64.96
C ARG A 26 4.09 -3.84 64.50
N LEU A 27 4.77 -4.77 63.79
CA LEU A 27 6.08 -4.55 63.24
C LEU A 27 6.10 -3.38 62.23
N LEU A 28 5.05 -3.29 61.41
CA LEU A 28 4.83 -2.16 60.52
C LEU A 28 3.50 -1.48 60.89
N ASN A 29 3.47 -0.15 60.92
CA ASN A 29 2.27 0.60 61.22
C ASN A 29 1.37 0.73 59.98
N GLU A 30 0.12 1.14 60.21
CA GLU A 30 -0.87 1.29 59.15
C GLU A 30 -0.47 2.32 58.09
N SER A 31 0.29 3.35 58.47
CA SER A 31 0.77 4.36 57.53
C SER A 31 1.76 3.78 56.52
N VAL A 32 2.61 2.84 56.93
CA VAL A 32 3.53 2.15 56.01
C VAL A 32 2.79 1.22 55.08
N LEU A 33 1.76 0.52 55.54
CA LEU A 33 0.91 -0.32 54.69
C LEU A 33 0.19 0.56 53.60
N ASN A 34 -0.47 1.62 54.04
CA ASN A 34 -1.20 2.51 53.16
C ASN A 34 -0.28 3.23 52.16
N GLY A 35 0.89 3.71 52.63
CA GLY A 35 1.94 4.31 51.78
C GLY A 35 2.46 3.33 50.72
N SER A 36 2.65 2.09 51.09
CA SER A 36 3.10 1.05 50.14
C SER A 36 2.05 0.72 49.07
N ILE A 37 0.78 0.69 49.46
CA ILE A 37 -0.33 0.50 48.46
C ILE A 37 -0.38 1.64 47.48
N VAL A 38 -0.29 2.89 47.94
CA VAL A 38 -0.27 4.06 47.07
C VAL A 38 0.93 4.05 46.13
N LEU A 39 2.13 3.73 46.66
CA LEU A 39 3.34 3.62 45.87
C LEU A 39 3.22 2.57 44.78
N ILE A 40 2.67 1.40 45.08
CA ILE A 40 2.43 0.32 44.13
C ILE A 40 1.43 0.78 43.07
N MET A 41 0.36 1.44 43.43
CA MET A 41 -0.65 1.92 42.50
C MET A 41 -0.05 2.93 41.53
N VAL A 42 0.73 3.89 42.03
CA VAL A 42 1.39 4.92 41.17
C VAL A 42 2.43 4.26 40.27
N THR A 43 3.28 3.40 40.78
CA THR A 43 4.32 2.74 39.99
C THR A 43 3.74 1.82 38.91
N CYS A 44 2.68 1.06 39.23
CA CYS A 44 1.98 0.23 38.22
C CYS A 44 1.35 1.07 37.10
N THR A 45 0.73 2.19 37.49
CA THR A 45 0.10 3.11 36.49
C THR A 45 1.17 3.70 35.57
N VAL A 46 2.25 4.27 36.15
CA VAL A 46 3.35 4.84 35.37
C VAL A 46 4.02 3.77 34.51
N ALA A 47 4.31 2.59 35.07
CA ALA A 47 4.92 1.49 34.32
C ALA A 47 4.04 1.01 33.16
N SER A 48 2.71 0.99 33.37
CA SER A 48 1.76 0.62 32.30
C SER A 48 1.81 1.63 31.12
N PHE A 49 1.79 2.93 31.42
CA PHE A 49 1.92 3.97 30.39
C PHE A 49 3.26 3.94 29.67
N VAL A 50 4.36 3.76 30.43
CA VAL A 50 5.70 3.67 29.84
C VAL A 50 5.85 2.40 28.99
N ALA A 51 5.34 1.26 29.48
CA ALA A 51 5.37 0.00 28.72
C ALA A 51 4.52 0.09 27.44
N GLN A 52 3.32 0.69 27.53
CA GLN A 52 2.45 0.89 26.37
C GLN A 52 3.10 1.83 25.34
N LYS A 53 3.71 2.93 25.80
CA LYS A 53 4.46 3.85 24.93
C LYS A 53 5.71 3.20 24.36
N GLY A 54 6.43 2.41 25.14
CA GLY A 54 7.59 1.62 24.71
C GLY A 54 7.22 0.54 23.69
N ALA A 55 6.16 -0.22 23.94
CA ALA A 55 5.66 -1.23 23.01
C ALA A 55 5.17 -0.60 21.69
N ARG A 56 4.49 0.55 21.79
CA ARG A 56 4.08 1.33 20.61
C ARG A 56 5.29 1.85 19.81
N ASN A 57 6.29 2.39 20.48
CA ASN A 57 7.53 2.85 19.83
C ASN A 57 8.34 1.67 19.26
N MET A 58 8.31 0.51 19.90
CA MET A 58 8.98 -0.70 19.44
C MET A 58 8.27 -1.31 18.24
N ALA A 59 6.93 -1.35 18.23
CA ALA A 59 6.14 -1.73 17.08
C ALA A 59 6.29 -0.75 15.90
N LEU A 60 6.44 0.55 16.19
CA LEU A 60 6.77 1.56 15.17
C LEU A 60 8.23 1.42 14.69
N MET A 61 9.17 1.02 15.59
CA MET A 61 10.57 0.74 15.22
C MET A 61 10.72 -0.61 14.52
N ASP A 62 9.95 -1.63 14.84
CA ASP A 62 9.91 -2.89 14.09
C ASP A 62 9.28 -2.67 12.71
N ASN A 63 8.18 -1.93 12.60
CA ASN A 63 7.67 -1.49 11.31
C ASN A 63 8.65 -0.57 10.55
N THR A 64 9.47 0.23 11.26
CA THR A 64 10.56 1.01 10.64
C THR A 64 11.87 0.22 10.51
N LYS A 65 12.08 -0.87 11.24
CA LYS A 65 13.19 -1.81 11.01
C LYS A 65 12.86 -2.76 9.86
N ASP A 66 11.64 -3.25 9.76
CA ASP A 66 11.17 -3.96 8.56
C ASP A 66 11.26 -3.01 7.34
N ALA A 67 10.94 -1.71 7.49
CA ALA A 67 11.23 -0.68 6.48
C ALA A 67 12.73 -0.30 6.37
N ARG A 68 13.61 -0.69 7.32
CA ARG A 68 15.07 -0.44 7.28
C ARG A 68 15.90 -1.67 6.96
N ASP A 69 15.44 -2.86 7.27
CA ASP A 69 15.94 -4.15 6.77
C ASP A 69 15.35 -4.53 5.40
N GLU A 70 14.34 -3.81 4.93
CA GLU A 70 14.04 -3.55 3.52
C GLU A 70 15.15 -2.71 2.85
N LYS A 71 16.39 -2.92 3.31
CA LYS A 71 17.59 -2.72 2.53
C LYS A 71 17.39 -3.46 1.21
N ASP A 72 17.10 -2.67 0.17
CA ASP A 72 16.94 -3.21 -1.17
C ASP A 72 15.80 -4.26 -1.24
N MET A 73 14.56 -3.89 -0.93
CA MET A 73 13.44 -4.57 -1.59
C MET A 73 13.66 -4.30 -3.08
N ASP A 74 14.31 -5.25 -3.71
CA ASP A 74 14.46 -5.25 -5.14
C ASP A 74 13.06 -5.16 -5.70
N GLU A 75 12.77 -4.06 -6.38
CA GLU A 75 11.47 -3.83 -7.00
C GLU A 75 11.10 -5.05 -7.83
N LYS A 76 10.00 -5.71 -7.49
CA LYS A 76 9.49 -6.90 -8.17
C LYS A 76 8.08 -6.64 -8.65
N ILE A 77 7.90 -6.62 -9.95
CA ILE A 77 6.62 -6.32 -10.60
C ILE A 77 6.04 -7.61 -11.15
N LEU A 78 4.88 -8.01 -10.64
CA LEU A 78 4.11 -9.14 -11.15
C LEU A 78 3.08 -8.66 -12.16
N VAL A 79 3.10 -9.23 -13.34
CA VAL A 79 2.11 -8.98 -14.40
C VAL A 79 1.22 -10.21 -14.50
N ALA A 80 -0.01 -10.11 -13.99
CA ALA A 80 -0.97 -11.21 -14.08
C ALA A 80 -1.80 -11.07 -15.36
N MET A 81 -1.68 -12.04 -16.24
CA MET A 81 -2.23 -12.04 -17.59
C MET A 81 -3.14 -13.22 -17.84
N ASN A 82 -4.30 -12.95 -18.43
CA ASN A 82 -5.23 -14.00 -18.86
C ASN A 82 -5.63 -13.86 -20.34
N ASP A 83 -5.29 -12.74 -20.98
CA ASP A 83 -5.61 -12.45 -22.38
C ASP A 83 -4.31 -12.19 -23.17
N PRO A 84 -4.04 -12.98 -24.24
CA PRO A 84 -2.87 -12.76 -25.09
C PRO A 84 -2.86 -11.38 -25.75
N ASP A 85 -4.04 -10.82 -26.07
CA ASP A 85 -4.16 -9.53 -26.77
C ASP A 85 -3.72 -8.35 -25.87
N MET A 86 -3.84 -8.51 -24.54
CA MET A 86 -3.42 -7.51 -23.59
C MET A 86 -1.98 -7.69 -23.10
N ALA A 87 -1.39 -8.85 -23.31
CA ALA A 87 -0.08 -9.20 -22.74
C ALA A 87 1.01 -8.18 -23.09
N ASN A 88 1.09 -7.75 -24.36
CA ASN A 88 2.05 -6.76 -24.79
C ASN A 88 1.86 -5.41 -24.08
N ALA A 89 0.62 -4.90 -24.00
CA ALA A 89 0.33 -3.62 -23.38
C ALA A 89 0.62 -3.62 -21.87
N LEU A 90 0.32 -4.73 -21.19
CA LEU A 90 0.64 -4.89 -19.77
C LEU A 90 2.15 -4.96 -19.51
N MET A 91 2.89 -5.66 -20.37
CA MET A 91 4.35 -5.69 -20.29
C MET A 91 4.96 -4.32 -20.58
N GLU A 92 4.48 -3.60 -21.61
CA GLU A 92 4.91 -2.25 -21.93
C GLU A 92 4.71 -1.29 -20.72
N LEU A 93 3.55 -1.33 -20.08
CA LEU A 93 3.31 -0.55 -18.85
C LEU A 93 4.30 -0.96 -17.75
N SER A 94 4.50 -2.26 -17.52
CA SER A 94 5.34 -2.78 -16.44
C SER A 94 6.81 -2.38 -16.63
N ILE A 95 7.32 -2.45 -17.85
CA ILE A 95 8.66 -1.99 -18.22
C ILE A 95 8.78 -0.47 -18.04
N THR A 96 7.71 0.27 -18.38
CA THR A 96 7.70 1.73 -18.31
C THR A 96 7.68 2.24 -16.86
N VAL A 97 6.96 1.59 -15.96
CA VAL A 97 6.89 1.96 -14.53
C VAL A 97 8.11 1.51 -13.72
N LYS A 98 8.81 0.49 -14.20
CA LYS A 98 9.97 -0.12 -13.55
C LYS A 98 11.17 0.82 -13.52
N SER A 99 12.02 0.68 -12.51
CA SER A 99 13.34 1.32 -12.49
C SER A 99 14.20 0.81 -13.64
N LYS A 100 14.93 1.71 -14.32
CA LYS A 100 15.84 1.35 -15.42
C LYS A 100 16.99 0.46 -14.96
N THR A 101 17.40 0.59 -13.70
CA THR A 101 18.52 -0.19 -13.13
C THR A 101 18.13 -1.61 -12.75
N ASN A 102 16.83 -1.87 -12.61
CA ASN A 102 16.31 -3.19 -12.24
C ASN A 102 16.07 -4.03 -13.51
N MET A 103 16.98 -4.90 -13.88
CA MET A 103 16.88 -5.70 -15.12
C MET A 103 16.16 -7.04 -14.90
N ASP A 104 16.00 -7.51 -13.65
CA ASP A 104 15.53 -8.85 -13.29
C ASP A 104 14.23 -8.86 -12.46
N GLY A 105 13.64 -7.69 -12.23
CA GLY A 105 12.47 -7.53 -11.36
C GLY A 105 11.10 -7.79 -12.02
N LEU A 106 11.03 -8.41 -13.21
CA LEU A 106 9.77 -8.65 -13.91
C LEU A 106 9.32 -10.12 -13.76
N TYR A 107 8.06 -10.31 -13.39
CA TYR A 107 7.40 -11.61 -13.26
C TYR A 107 6.13 -11.61 -14.11
N ALA A 108 6.03 -12.58 -15.03
CA ALA A 108 4.82 -12.79 -15.83
C ALA A 108 4.06 -14.01 -15.30
N LEU A 109 2.84 -13.81 -14.85
CA LEU A 109 2.00 -14.86 -14.27
C LEU A 109 0.79 -15.16 -15.15
N HIS A 110 0.57 -16.46 -15.38
CA HIS A 110 -0.72 -16.97 -15.82
C HIS A 110 -1.22 -18.00 -14.82
N VAL A 111 -2.45 -17.81 -14.33
CA VAL A 111 -3.12 -18.76 -13.44
C VAL A 111 -4.05 -19.62 -14.28
N VAL A 112 -3.84 -20.93 -14.25
CA VAL A 112 -4.68 -21.94 -14.89
C VAL A 112 -5.72 -22.41 -13.89
N ASP A 113 -7.00 -22.40 -14.31
CA ASP A 113 -8.10 -22.92 -13.51
C ASP A 113 -7.98 -24.45 -13.39
N ASN A 114 -7.92 -24.95 -12.16
CA ASN A 114 -7.76 -26.37 -11.88
C ASN A 114 -9.11 -27.13 -11.80
N ASP A 115 -10.24 -26.42 -11.70
CA ASP A 115 -11.58 -27.06 -11.65
C ASP A 115 -12.02 -27.62 -13.01
N ASN A 116 -11.59 -26.99 -14.10
CA ASN A 116 -11.91 -27.41 -15.46
C ASN A 116 -10.64 -27.46 -16.34
N PRO A 117 -9.76 -28.44 -16.14
CA PRO A 117 -8.52 -28.51 -16.91
C PRO A 117 -8.82 -28.74 -18.41
N ASN A 118 -8.63 -27.73 -19.21
CA ASN A 118 -8.75 -27.80 -20.66
C ASN A 118 -7.35 -27.80 -21.28
N PRO A 119 -7.02 -28.78 -22.17
CA PRO A 119 -5.74 -28.78 -22.89
C PRO A 119 -5.45 -27.48 -23.67
N GLN A 120 -6.49 -26.71 -23.99
CA GLN A 120 -6.35 -25.41 -24.64
C GLN A 120 -5.78 -24.33 -23.68
N ASP A 121 -6.06 -24.43 -22.38
CA ASP A 121 -5.58 -23.47 -21.39
C ASP A 121 -4.06 -23.57 -21.20
N GLU A 122 -3.51 -24.76 -21.31
CA GLU A 122 -2.07 -25.00 -21.31
C GLU A 122 -1.38 -24.31 -22.50
N LYS A 123 -1.93 -24.45 -23.70
CA LYS A 123 -1.41 -23.77 -24.90
C LYS A 123 -1.57 -22.26 -24.80
N LYS A 124 -2.67 -21.78 -24.22
CA LYS A 124 -2.93 -20.37 -23.96
C LYS A 124 -1.91 -19.80 -22.99
N ALA A 125 -1.64 -20.49 -21.87
CA ALA A 125 -0.65 -20.14 -20.88
C ALA A 125 0.74 -19.98 -21.51
N GLN A 126 1.19 -20.98 -22.27
CA GLN A 126 2.48 -20.95 -22.96
C GLN A 126 2.57 -19.76 -23.93
N ARG A 127 1.49 -19.50 -24.70
CA ARG A 127 1.45 -18.37 -25.64
C ARG A 127 1.56 -17.03 -24.92
N ILE A 128 0.82 -16.81 -23.82
CA ILE A 128 0.83 -15.58 -23.03
C ILE A 128 2.23 -15.34 -22.44
N LEU A 129 2.81 -16.36 -21.80
CA LEU A 129 4.12 -16.25 -21.18
C LEU A 129 5.23 -16.03 -22.21
N LYS A 130 5.09 -16.62 -23.40
CA LYS A 130 6.03 -16.35 -24.51
C LYS A 130 5.93 -14.89 -24.99
N ILE A 131 4.73 -14.35 -25.18
CA ILE A 131 4.54 -12.93 -25.55
C ILE A 131 5.19 -12.03 -24.51
N ALA A 132 5.03 -12.32 -23.22
CA ALA A 132 5.66 -11.55 -22.16
C ALA A 132 7.19 -11.62 -22.22
N ALA A 133 7.76 -12.81 -22.46
CA ALA A 133 9.19 -12.98 -22.61
C ALA A 133 9.76 -12.23 -23.82
N ASP A 134 9.09 -12.33 -24.96
CA ASP A 134 9.50 -11.63 -26.20
C ASP A 134 9.43 -10.10 -26.01
N ALA A 135 8.39 -9.59 -25.34
CA ALA A 135 8.25 -8.17 -25.03
C ALA A 135 9.36 -7.66 -24.09
N ALA A 136 9.71 -8.43 -23.05
CA ALA A 136 10.79 -8.07 -22.13
C ALA A 136 12.15 -8.10 -22.82
N ALA A 137 12.41 -9.15 -23.60
CA ALA A 137 13.67 -9.31 -24.33
C ALA A 137 13.91 -8.19 -25.35
N SER A 138 12.86 -7.64 -25.95
CA SER A 138 12.96 -6.51 -26.89
C SER A 138 13.50 -5.21 -26.25
N THR A 139 13.55 -5.14 -24.93
CA THR A 139 14.01 -3.99 -24.13
C THR A 139 15.14 -4.36 -23.18
N ASP A 140 15.87 -5.42 -23.46
CA ASP A 140 16.98 -5.93 -22.64
C ASP A 140 16.59 -6.24 -21.17
N ASN A 141 15.33 -6.58 -20.95
CA ASN A 141 14.85 -7.01 -19.63
C ASN A 141 14.67 -8.53 -19.61
N TYR A 142 14.91 -9.12 -18.44
CA TYR A 142 14.56 -10.50 -18.16
C TYR A 142 13.17 -10.57 -17.49
N VAL A 143 12.39 -11.60 -17.83
CA VAL A 143 11.10 -11.87 -17.17
C VAL A 143 11.03 -13.30 -16.64
N HIS A 144 10.73 -13.44 -15.37
CA HIS A 144 10.44 -14.73 -14.74
C HIS A 144 9.05 -15.19 -15.16
N GLN A 145 8.97 -16.31 -15.87
CA GLN A 145 7.70 -16.87 -16.29
C GLN A 145 7.15 -17.78 -15.19
N VAL A 146 5.99 -17.43 -14.64
CA VAL A 146 5.31 -18.18 -13.57
C VAL A 146 3.99 -18.70 -14.11
N LYS A 147 3.82 -20.02 -14.05
CA LYS A 147 2.55 -20.68 -14.31
C LYS A 147 2.05 -21.28 -13.00
N ARG A 148 0.84 -20.94 -12.60
CA ARG A 148 0.22 -21.41 -11.36
C ARG A 148 -1.08 -22.12 -11.66
N TYR A 149 -1.33 -23.22 -10.99
CA TYR A 149 -2.62 -23.91 -10.97
C TYR A 149 -3.34 -23.57 -9.67
N ASP A 150 -4.53 -23.01 -9.76
CA ASP A 150 -5.35 -22.70 -8.60
C ASP A 150 -6.83 -22.74 -8.99
N ILE A 151 -7.70 -23.07 -8.04
CA ILE A 151 -9.16 -23.05 -8.23
C ILE A 151 -9.67 -21.59 -8.29
N ASN A 152 -8.98 -20.67 -7.60
CA ASN A 152 -9.34 -19.28 -7.53
C ASN A 152 -8.17 -18.39 -7.99
N ILE A 153 -8.35 -17.69 -9.09
CA ILE A 153 -7.32 -16.84 -9.70
C ILE A 153 -6.77 -15.81 -8.70
N ALA A 154 -7.62 -15.19 -7.87
CA ALA A 154 -7.18 -14.21 -6.87
C ALA A 154 -6.28 -14.85 -5.80
N ASN A 155 -6.58 -16.09 -5.39
CA ASN A 155 -5.73 -16.84 -4.44
C ASN A 155 -4.39 -17.20 -5.07
N GLY A 156 -4.42 -17.66 -6.32
CA GLY A 156 -3.21 -17.96 -7.09
C GLY A 156 -2.27 -16.75 -7.20
N ILE A 157 -2.82 -15.57 -7.52
CA ILE A 157 -2.05 -14.32 -7.58
C ILE A 157 -1.50 -13.95 -6.20
N ALA A 158 -2.33 -13.97 -5.15
CA ALA A 158 -1.91 -13.64 -3.78
C ALA A 158 -0.81 -14.58 -3.27
N SER A 159 -0.85 -15.87 -3.62
CA SER A 159 0.19 -16.82 -3.26
C SER A 159 1.51 -16.51 -3.94
N VAL A 160 1.50 -16.19 -5.23
CA VAL A 160 2.72 -15.80 -5.97
C VAL A 160 3.31 -14.50 -5.44
N ILE A 161 2.46 -13.53 -5.07
CA ILE A 161 2.91 -12.26 -4.44
C ILE A 161 3.71 -12.56 -3.17
N ARG A 162 3.21 -13.41 -2.29
CA ARG A 162 3.90 -13.79 -1.04
C ARG A 162 5.15 -14.64 -1.28
N GLU A 163 5.06 -15.63 -2.17
CA GLU A 163 6.16 -16.56 -2.46
C GLU A 163 7.39 -15.84 -3.03
N HIS A 164 7.17 -14.82 -3.87
CA HIS A 164 8.27 -14.11 -4.54
C HIS A 164 8.58 -12.74 -3.95
N GLY A 165 7.84 -12.29 -2.93
CA GLY A 165 8.01 -10.96 -2.34
C GLY A 165 7.74 -9.85 -3.34
N ILE A 166 6.62 -9.93 -4.05
CA ILE A 166 6.24 -8.96 -5.10
C ILE A 166 5.87 -7.63 -4.46
N THR A 167 6.41 -6.55 -4.97
CA THR A 167 6.14 -5.18 -4.51
C THR A 167 5.02 -4.51 -5.28
N ASP A 168 4.86 -4.83 -6.55
CA ASP A 168 3.91 -4.19 -7.45
C ASP A 168 3.17 -5.24 -8.29
N LEU A 169 1.87 -5.04 -8.46
CA LEU A 169 1.02 -5.90 -9.26
C LEU A 169 0.42 -5.13 -10.44
N VAL A 170 0.50 -5.68 -11.64
CA VAL A 170 -0.12 -5.11 -12.84
C VAL A 170 -1.20 -6.06 -13.34
N LEU A 171 -2.41 -5.52 -13.51
CA LEU A 171 -3.60 -6.23 -13.98
C LEU A 171 -4.17 -5.53 -15.21
N GLY A 172 -4.77 -6.28 -16.10
CA GLY A 172 -5.55 -5.74 -17.23
C GLY A 172 -7.05 -5.68 -16.95
N VAL A 173 -7.72 -4.68 -17.50
CA VAL A 173 -9.18 -4.61 -17.51
C VAL A 173 -9.72 -5.49 -18.64
N HIS A 174 -10.52 -6.48 -18.29
CA HIS A 174 -11.07 -7.43 -19.29
C HIS A 174 -12.15 -6.78 -20.18
N LYS A 175 -12.08 -6.99 -21.48
CA LYS A 175 -12.99 -6.38 -22.48
C LYS A 175 -14.46 -6.83 -22.38
N GLY A 176 -14.77 -7.86 -21.59
CA GLY A 176 -16.10 -8.50 -21.56
C GLY A 176 -17.11 -7.96 -20.55
N ASN A 177 -16.71 -7.15 -19.57
CA ASN A 177 -17.55 -6.82 -18.41
C ASN A 177 -18.01 -5.35 -18.32
N PHE A 178 -18.12 -4.65 -19.45
CA PHE A 178 -18.54 -3.23 -19.46
C PHE A 178 -19.99 -2.97 -19.04
N LEU A 179 -20.82 -4.01 -18.92
CA LEU A 179 -22.26 -3.89 -18.64
C LEU A 179 -22.66 -4.32 -17.22
N SER A 180 -21.75 -4.86 -16.40
CA SER A 180 -22.06 -5.19 -15.01
C SER A 180 -21.78 -4.02 -14.09
N GLU A 181 -22.61 -3.84 -13.06
CA GLU A 181 -22.41 -2.85 -11.99
C GLU A 181 -21.04 -2.99 -11.29
N ASN A 182 -20.36 -4.12 -11.46
CA ASN A 182 -19.00 -4.40 -11.02
C ASN A 182 -17.99 -4.25 -12.17
N PHE A 183 -17.84 -3.02 -12.69
CA PHE A 183 -16.90 -2.70 -13.78
C PHE A 183 -15.44 -3.18 -13.54
N MET A 184 -14.99 -3.17 -12.29
CA MET A 184 -13.67 -3.71 -11.90
C MET A 184 -13.67 -5.24 -11.76
N GLY A 185 -14.85 -5.88 -11.79
CA GLY A 185 -15.03 -7.31 -11.61
C GLY A 185 -14.76 -7.77 -10.17
N GLU A 186 -15.41 -8.87 -9.78
CA GLU A 186 -15.19 -9.51 -8.48
C GLU A 186 -13.73 -9.92 -8.28
N LEU A 187 -13.04 -10.27 -9.38
CA LEU A 187 -11.65 -10.69 -9.36
C LEU A 187 -10.72 -9.57 -8.89
N SER A 188 -10.82 -8.37 -9.49
CA SER A 188 -9.96 -7.24 -9.10
C SER A 188 -10.25 -6.79 -7.67
N GLY A 189 -11.52 -6.76 -7.26
CA GLY A 189 -11.93 -6.46 -5.89
C GLY A 189 -11.36 -7.47 -4.89
N SER A 190 -11.43 -8.76 -5.21
CA SER A 190 -10.88 -9.83 -4.38
C SER A 190 -9.35 -9.77 -4.28
N ILE A 191 -8.65 -9.42 -5.35
CA ILE A 191 -7.19 -9.25 -5.34
C ILE A 191 -6.80 -8.05 -4.47
N ILE A 192 -7.46 -6.88 -4.66
CA ILE A 192 -7.18 -5.66 -3.88
C ILE A 192 -7.41 -5.90 -2.38
N ALA A 193 -8.41 -6.70 -2.02
CA ALA A 193 -8.70 -7.04 -0.62
C ALA A 193 -7.68 -8.01 -0.01
N LYS A 194 -7.06 -8.89 -0.82
CA LYS A 194 -6.13 -9.93 -0.35
C LYS A 194 -4.66 -9.54 -0.43
N CYS A 195 -4.32 -8.53 -1.24
CA CYS A 195 -2.94 -8.14 -1.51
C CYS A 195 -2.71 -6.69 -1.12
N ASN A 196 -1.72 -6.45 -0.29
CA ASN A 196 -1.30 -5.09 0.11
C ASN A 196 -0.10 -4.58 -0.71
N THR A 197 -0.01 -4.98 -1.96
CA THR A 197 0.96 -4.47 -2.92
C THR A 197 0.43 -3.24 -3.64
N THR A 198 1.31 -2.41 -4.19
CA THR A 198 0.88 -1.36 -5.13
C THR A 198 0.29 -2.02 -6.38
N THR A 199 -1.01 -1.89 -6.58
CA THR A 199 -1.72 -2.55 -7.68
C THR A 199 -2.09 -1.54 -8.75
N LEU A 200 -1.65 -1.79 -9.99
CA LEU A 200 -1.97 -1.00 -11.18
C LEU A 200 -2.96 -1.78 -12.04
N ILE A 201 -4.13 -1.23 -12.29
CA ILE A 201 -5.16 -1.83 -13.15
C ILE A 201 -5.24 -1.00 -14.42
N TYR A 202 -4.83 -1.58 -15.55
CA TYR A 202 -4.63 -0.89 -16.80
C TYR A 202 -5.66 -1.25 -17.86
N LYS A 203 -6.22 -0.23 -18.48
CA LYS A 203 -7.00 -0.32 -19.71
C LYS A 203 -6.30 0.44 -20.82
N PRO A 204 -5.62 -0.23 -21.75
CA PRO A 204 -5.06 0.39 -22.93
C PRO A 204 -6.16 0.65 -23.98
N THR A 205 -6.13 1.81 -24.63
CA THR A 205 -6.85 2.08 -25.87
C THR A 205 -5.88 2.38 -27.01
N GLN A 206 -4.66 2.78 -26.67
CA GLN A 206 -3.58 3.09 -27.61
C GLN A 206 -2.22 2.72 -27.00
N PRO A 207 -1.16 2.54 -27.80
CA PRO A 207 0.19 2.26 -27.29
C PRO A 207 0.70 3.38 -26.38
N LEU A 208 1.43 3.03 -25.31
CA LEU A 208 1.99 4.01 -24.36
C LEU A 208 2.94 5.01 -25.03
N ALA A 209 3.67 4.59 -26.07
CA ALA A 209 4.56 5.44 -26.81
C ALA A 209 3.86 6.62 -27.55
N THR A 210 2.54 6.54 -27.77
CA THR A 210 1.75 7.61 -28.39
C THR A 210 1.24 8.64 -27.39
N ILE A 211 1.35 8.36 -26.08
CA ILE A 211 0.86 9.21 -25.01
C ILE A 211 1.74 10.45 -24.88
N LYS A 212 1.13 11.63 -24.95
CA LYS A 212 1.80 12.93 -24.81
C LYS A 212 1.68 13.53 -23.42
N ARG A 213 0.56 13.26 -22.73
CA ARG A 213 0.31 13.76 -21.38
C ARG A 213 -0.26 12.63 -20.50
N ASN A 214 0.19 12.63 -19.28
CA ASN A 214 -0.29 11.73 -18.24
C ASN A 214 -1.03 12.58 -17.19
N LEU A 215 -2.36 12.51 -17.17
CA LEU A 215 -3.19 13.18 -16.18
C LEU A 215 -3.28 12.29 -14.95
N VAL A 216 -2.90 12.82 -13.81
CA VAL A 216 -2.86 12.09 -12.54
C VAL A 216 -3.83 12.74 -11.56
N VAL A 217 -4.81 11.99 -11.08
CA VAL A 217 -5.74 12.45 -10.05
C VAL A 217 -5.38 11.79 -8.74
N VAL A 218 -5.10 12.61 -7.73
CA VAL A 218 -4.60 12.17 -6.43
C VAL A 218 -5.60 12.57 -5.35
N PRO A 219 -5.97 11.65 -4.44
CA PRO A 219 -6.89 11.99 -3.35
C PRO A 219 -6.23 12.89 -2.31
N GLU A 220 -7.06 13.61 -1.57
CA GLU A 220 -6.60 14.37 -0.42
C GLU A 220 -5.91 13.46 0.60
N LYS A 221 -4.88 13.97 1.27
CA LYS A 221 -4.10 13.27 2.29
C LYS A 221 -3.36 12.01 1.79
N ALA A 222 -3.25 11.83 0.48
CA ALA A 222 -2.47 10.73 -0.09
C ALA A 222 -0.99 10.78 0.36
N GLU A 223 -0.45 11.97 0.61
CA GLU A 223 0.91 12.19 1.11
C GLU A 223 1.15 11.60 2.51
N ARG A 224 0.08 11.23 3.23
CA ARG A 224 0.15 10.62 4.57
C ARG A 224 0.10 9.09 4.53
N GLU A 225 -0.14 8.52 3.36
CA GLU A 225 -0.18 7.06 3.17
C GLU A 225 1.24 6.51 2.96
N ILE A 226 1.53 5.34 3.53
CA ILE A 226 2.85 4.69 3.41
C ILE A 226 3.23 4.37 1.95
N GLY A 227 2.23 4.12 1.10
CA GLY A 227 2.42 3.82 -0.32
C GLY A 227 2.72 5.04 -1.19
N PHE A 228 2.63 6.26 -0.65
CA PHE A 228 2.80 7.50 -1.42
C PHE A 228 4.12 7.57 -2.21
N PRO A 229 5.30 7.33 -1.63
CA PRO A 229 6.55 7.40 -2.36
C PRO A 229 6.66 6.36 -3.48
N PHE A 230 6.09 5.17 -3.28
CA PHE A 230 6.21 4.06 -4.24
C PHE A 230 5.46 4.35 -5.55
N TRP A 231 4.19 4.73 -5.48
CA TRP A 231 3.45 5.06 -6.70
C TRP A 231 3.93 6.38 -7.35
N LEU A 232 4.42 7.33 -6.56
CA LEU A 232 4.96 8.59 -7.09
C LEU A 232 6.18 8.33 -7.98
N VAL A 233 7.09 7.46 -7.53
CA VAL A 233 8.25 7.01 -8.33
C VAL A 233 7.81 6.35 -9.64
N LYS A 234 6.76 5.53 -9.62
CA LYS A 234 6.21 4.91 -10.84
C LYS A 234 5.74 5.97 -11.85
N LEU A 235 5.02 6.98 -11.39
CA LEU A 235 4.60 8.08 -12.27
C LEU A 235 5.78 8.86 -12.86
N TRP A 236 6.82 9.08 -12.08
CA TRP A 236 8.03 9.72 -12.59
C TRP A 236 8.77 8.86 -13.61
N ASN A 237 8.83 7.55 -13.39
CA ASN A 237 9.39 6.62 -14.35
C ASN A 237 8.58 6.63 -15.67
N ILE A 238 7.25 6.66 -15.59
CA ILE A 238 6.40 6.79 -16.77
C ILE A 238 6.78 8.06 -17.56
N SER A 239 6.79 9.21 -16.89
CA SER A 239 7.13 10.48 -17.56
C SER A 239 8.53 10.47 -18.19
N ARG A 240 9.53 9.91 -17.48
CA ARG A 240 10.91 9.80 -18.02
C ARG A 240 11.03 8.84 -19.19
N ASN A 241 10.32 7.71 -19.12
CA ASN A 241 10.48 6.64 -20.10
C ASN A 241 9.65 6.90 -21.35
N THR A 242 8.51 7.60 -21.24
CA THR A 242 7.65 7.97 -22.37
C THR A 242 7.93 9.38 -22.91
N GLY A 243 8.57 10.25 -22.13
CA GLY A 243 8.69 11.67 -22.43
C GLY A 243 7.37 12.45 -22.24
N GLY A 244 6.31 11.80 -21.78
CA GLY A 244 4.99 12.41 -21.58
C GLY A 244 4.98 13.38 -20.38
N LYS A 245 4.38 14.57 -20.57
CA LYS A 245 4.20 15.56 -19.50
C LYS A 245 3.25 15.03 -18.44
N LEU A 246 3.58 15.24 -17.15
CA LEU A 246 2.65 14.99 -16.04
C LEU A 246 1.77 16.20 -15.78
N VAL A 247 0.46 15.98 -15.63
CA VAL A 247 -0.51 16.98 -15.15
C VAL A 247 -1.19 16.40 -13.92
N VAL A 248 -0.86 16.94 -12.75
CA VAL A 248 -1.28 16.39 -11.46
C VAL A 248 -2.41 17.22 -10.88
N TYR A 249 -3.53 16.59 -10.62
CA TYR A 249 -4.71 17.12 -9.95
C TYR A 249 -4.71 16.61 -8.51
N ALA A 250 -4.48 17.50 -7.55
CA ALA A 250 -4.39 17.13 -6.14
C ALA A 250 -4.76 18.31 -5.23
N SER A 251 -4.88 18.06 -3.92
CA SER A 251 -5.02 19.12 -2.92
C SER A 251 -3.75 19.95 -2.83
N GLU A 252 -3.87 21.19 -2.36
CA GLU A 252 -2.73 22.10 -2.18
C GLU A 252 -1.65 21.48 -1.29
N ALA A 253 -2.05 20.82 -0.18
CA ALA A 253 -1.13 20.16 0.73
C ALA A 253 -0.33 19.03 0.04
N THR A 254 -1.00 18.19 -0.74
CA THR A 254 -0.35 17.12 -1.51
C THR A 254 0.60 17.69 -2.56
N ILE A 255 0.19 18.76 -3.27
CA ILE A 255 1.01 19.44 -4.28
C ILE A 255 2.29 20.00 -3.64
N ASP A 256 2.21 20.62 -2.47
CA ASP A 256 3.37 21.18 -1.78
C ASP A 256 4.37 20.11 -1.36
N VAL A 257 3.88 18.95 -0.91
CA VAL A 257 4.74 17.78 -0.63
C VAL A 257 5.40 17.27 -1.91
N MET A 258 4.64 17.11 -2.99
CA MET A 258 5.18 16.65 -4.28
C MET A 258 6.22 17.61 -4.85
N LYS A 259 6.01 18.92 -4.75
CA LYS A 259 6.98 19.95 -5.17
C LYS A 259 8.30 19.85 -4.39
N LYS A 260 8.23 19.69 -3.06
CA LYS A 260 9.42 19.54 -2.21
C LYS A 260 10.25 18.32 -2.60
N ILE A 261 9.59 17.20 -2.90
CA ILE A 261 10.26 15.97 -3.33
C ILE A 261 10.82 16.11 -4.75
N ALA A 262 10.10 16.80 -5.65
CA ALA A 262 10.47 16.97 -7.04
C ALA A 262 11.71 17.87 -7.26
N ILE A 263 12.13 18.66 -6.26
CA ILE A 263 13.31 19.55 -6.36
C ILE A 263 14.56 18.80 -6.86
N ASN A 264 14.73 17.56 -6.42
CA ASN A 264 15.89 16.74 -6.76
C ASN A 264 15.66 15.86 -8.02
N HIS A 265 14.50 15.98 -8.67
CA HIS A 265 14.09 15.10 -9.77
C HIS A 265 13.55 15.92 -10.95
N PRO A 266 14.30 16.03 -12.05
CA PRO A 266 13.90 16.82 -13.22
C PRO A 266 12.77 16.10 -14.00
N VAL A 267 11.53 16.28 -13.58
CA VAL A 267 10.34 15.83 -14.28
C VAL A 267 9.45 17.06 -14.55
N SER A 268 8.97 17.21 -15.78
CA SER A 268 8.06 18.31 -16.12
C SER A 268 6.67 18.00 -15.59
N ILE A 269 6.27 18.71 -14.53
CA ILE A 269 4.97 18.53 -13.88
C ILE A 269 4.20 19.85 -13.90
N GLU A 270 2.94 19.79 -14.34
CA GLU A 270 1.95 20.83 -14.17
C GLU A 270 1.02 20.46 -13.02
N TYR A 271 0.82 21.35 -12.07
CA TYR A 271 -0.06 21.09 -10.92
C TYR A 271 -1.35 21.88 -11.06
N LYS A 272 -2.49 21.22 -10.76
CA LYS A 272 -3.83 21.80 -10.70
C LYS A 272 -4.50 21.40 -9.40
N ILE A 273 -5.20 22.34 -8.76
CA ILE A 273 -5.93 22.08 -7.53
C ILE A 273 -7.18 21.25 -7.85
N PHE A 274 -7.34 20.16 -7.13
CA PHE A 274 -8.50 19.28 -7.18
C PHE A 274 -8.69 18.63 -5.80
N THR A 275 -9.86 18.82 -5.20
CA THR A 275 -10.15 18.34 -3.85
C THR A 275 -11.45 17.54 -3.81
N ASP A 276 -12.41 17.83 -4.68
CA ASP A 276 -13.72 17.20 -4.64
C ASP A 276 -13.86 16.10 -5.72
N TRP A 277 -13.90 14.85 -5.25
CA TRP A 277 -14.11 13.68 -6.11
C TRP A 277 -15.52 13.59 -6.69
N ASP A 278 -16.50 14.31 -6.17
CA ASP A 278 -17.83 14.41 -6.76
C ASP A 278 -17.77 15.16 -8.10
N ASP A 279 -16.82 16.05 -8.26
CA ASP A 279 -16.54 16.80 -9.48
C ASP A 279 -15.64 16.06 -10.49
N PHE A 280 -15.37 14.78 -10.28
CA PHE A 280 -14.46 13.99 -11.12
C PHE A 280 -14.78 14.09 -12.63
N LEU A 281 -16.05 14.13 -13.00
CA LEU A 281 -16.46 14.22 -14.41
C LEU A 281 -16.03 15.53 -15.09
N ILE A 282 -15.76 16.58 -14.32
CA ILE A 282 -15.27 17.87 -14.86
C ILE A 282 -13.88 17.68 -15.47
N LEU A 283 -13.07 16.76 -14.96
CA LEU A 283 -11.74 16.44 -15.50
C LEU A 283 -11.81 15.92 -16.95
N GLY A 284 -12.95 15.35 -17.34
CA GLY A 284 -13.17 14.93 -18.73
C GLY A 284 -13.07 16.05 -19.77
N ARG A 285 -13.28 17.32 -19.34
CA ARG A 285 -13.11 18.51 -20.20
C ARG A 285 -11.64 18.83 -20.51
N ASP A 286 -10.74 18.40 -19.65
CA ASP A 286 -9.29 18.62 -19.79
C ASP A 286 -8.59 17.49 -20.55
N LEU A 287 -9.26 16.35 -20.73
CA LEU A 287 -8.75 15.21 -21.48
C LEU A 287 -8.67 15.52 -22.98
N ARG A 288 -7.56 15.13 -23.57
CA ARG A 288 -7.29 15.24 -25.01
C ARG A 288 -7.05 13.86 -25.62
N GLU A 289 -7.07 13.83 -26.92
CA GLU A 289 -6.64 12.66 -27.68
C GLU A 289 -5.29 12.19 -27.29
N ASN A 290 -4.67 11.32 -27.13
CA ASN A 290 -3.31 10.97 -26.68
C ASN A 290 -2.96 11.32 -25.22
N ASP A 291 -3.97 11.41 -24.36
CA ASP A 291 -3.78 11.46 -22.92
C ASP A 291 -3.94 10.07 -22.31
N ASN A 292 -3.24 9.82 -21.21
CA ASN A 292 -3.50 8.68 -20.35
C ASN A 292 -3.90 9.18 -18.95
N LEU A 293 -4.96 8.58 -18.39
CA LEU A 293 -5.51 8.99 -17.10
C LEU A 293 -5.03 8.03 -16.01
N TYR A 294 -4.38 8.57 -14.99
CA TYR A 294 -3.94 7.83 -13.81
C TYR A 294 -4.78 8.24 -12.61
N LEU A 295 -5.40 7.28 -11.96
CA LEU A 295 -6.27 7.51 -10.80
C LEU A 295 -5.67 6.82 -9.58
N VAL A 296 -5.17 7.63 -8.65
CA VAL A 296 -4.72 7.11 -7.36
C VAL A 296 -5.95 6.93 -6.49
N MET A 297 -6.26 5.69 -6.17
CA MET A 297 -7.42 5.32 -5.36
C MET A 297 -6.98 5.02 -3.92
N SER A 298 -7.96 4.95 -3.02
CA SER A 298 -7.72 4.52 -1.65
C SER A 298 -8.72 3.43 -1.26
N ARG A 299 -8.29 2.52 -0.38
CA ARG A 299 -9.18 1.49 0.17
C ARG A 299 -10.05 2.11 1.26
N LYS A 300 -11.26 1.57 1.41
CA LYS A 300 -12.21 2.03 2.43
C LYS A 300 -11.60 1.92 3.84
N GLY A 301 -11.74 2.97 4.64
CA GLY A 301 -11.20 3.04 6.00
C GLY A 301 -9.84 3.72 6.12
N HIS A 302 -9.20 4.07 5.01
CA HIS A 302 -7.93 4.79 5.00
C HIS A 302 -8.12 6.31 4.94
N ILE A 303 -7.09 7.05 5.35
CA ILE A 303 -7.16 8.52 5.54
C ILE A 303 -7.40 9.29 4.23
N SER A 304 -6.95 8.73 3.12
CA SER A 304 -7.10 9.31 1.77
C SER A 304 -8.38 8.85 1.05
N TYR A 305 -9.22 8.03 1.71
CA TYR A 305 -10.44 7.52 1.10
C TYR A 305 -11.54 8.58 1.01
N SER A 306 -12.17 8.70 -0.16
CA SER A 306 -13.40 9.45 -0.38
C SER A 306 -14.54 8.51 -0.80
N PRO A 307 -15.76 8.62 -0.24
CA PRO A 307 -16.91 7.83 -0.67
C PRO A 307 -17.24 7.99 -2.16
N ALA A 308 -16.94 9.13 -2.76
CA ALA A 308 -17.14 9.38 -4.18
C ALA A 308 -16.30 8.45 -5.09
N MET A 309 -15.20 7.90 -4.56
CA MET A 309 -14.36 6.93 -5.29
C MET A 309 -15.11 5.66 -5.67
N THR A 310 -16.16 5.29 -4.95
CA THR A 310 -16.98 4.11 -5.30
C THR A 310 -17.69 4.25 -6.64
N ARG A 311 -17.90 5.49 -7.11
CA ARG A 311 -18.54 5.79 -8.41
C ARG A 311 -17.57 5.83 -9.57
N ILE A 312 -16.27 5.93 -9.31
CA ILE A 312 -15.23 6.06 -10.36
C ILE A 312 -15.27 4.91 -11.37
N PRO A 313 -15.37 3.61 -10.95
CA PRO A 313 -15.48 2.51 -11.92
C PRO A 313 -16.66 2.68 -12.89
N HIS A 314 -17.81 3.13 -12.40
CA HIS A 314 -18.97 3.41 -13.23
C HIS A 314 -18.71 4.56 -14.21
N TYR A 315 -18.10 5.66 -13.75
CA TYR A 315 -17.75 6.79 -14.60
C TYR A 315 -16.77 6.41 -15.71
N LEU A 316 -15.74 5.61 -15.37
CA LEU A 316 -14.78 5.11 -16.35
C LEU A 316 -15.45 4.24 -17.43
N GLY A 317 -16.38 3.38 -17.02
CA GLY A 317 -17.13 2.52 -17.95
C GLY A 317 -18.12 3.27 -18.84
N SER A 318 -18.69 4.37 -18.35
CA SER A 318 -19.75 5.12 -19.05
C SER A 318 -19.21 6.26 -19.91
N TYR A 319 -18.26 7.05 -19.37
CA TYR A 319 -17.83 8.32 -19.95
C TYR A 319 -16.41 8.32 -20.51
N PHE A 320 -15.56 7.34 -20.12
CA PHE A 320 -14.14 7.28 -20.51
C PHE A 320 -13.82 5.99 -21.29
N LYS A 321 -14.77 5.55 -22.15
CA LYS A 321 -14.62 4.28 -22.89
C LYS A 321 -13.44 4.29 -23.85
N ASP A 322 -13.16 5.42 -24.46
CA ASP A 322 -12.13 5.59 -25.48
C ASP A 322 -10.83 6.16 -24.89
N THR A 323 -10.75 6.31 -23.58
CA THR A 323 -9.58 6.82 -22.87
C THR A 323 -8.78 5.67 -22.30
N SER A 324 -7.45 5.70 -22.51
CA SER A 324 -6.52 4.84 -21.76
C SER A 324 -6.46 5.29 -20.32
N TYR A 325 -6.51 4.35 -19.37
CA TYR A 325 -6.36 4.71 -17.96
C TYR A 325 -5.66 3.62 -17.15
N VAL A 326 -5.04 4.06 -16.06
CA VAL A 326 -4.45 3.21 -15.03
C VAL A 326 -5.05 3.59 -13.68
N ILE A 327 -5.68 2.65 -13.01
CA ILE A 327 -6.11 2.82 -11.63
C ILE A 327 -5.01 2.28 -10.71
N ILE A 328 -4.58 3.09 -9.76
CA ILE A 328 -3.50 2.76 -8.83
C ILE A 328 -4.09 2.61 -7.43
N TYR A 329 -4.02 1.41 -6.88
CA TYR A 329 -4.27 1.16 -5.46
C TYR A 329 -2.93 1.05 -4.74
N PRO A 330 -2.53 2.07 -3.97
CA PRO A 330 -1.28 2.05 -3.22
C PRO A 330 -1.24 0.94 -2.17
N MET A 331 -0.06 0.56 -1.76
CA MET A 331 0.13 -0.13 -0.49
C MET A 331 -0.34 0.79 0.65
N GLN A 332 -1.09 0.27 1.61
CA GLN A 332 -1.62 1.03 2.74
C GLN A 332 -1.39 0.28 4.05
N SER A 333 -1.20 1.01 5.17
CA SER A 333 -0.96 0.39 6.48
C SER A 333 -2.21 -0.30 7.01
N GLY A 334 -2.04 -1.39 7.78
CA GLY A 334 -3.14 -2.08 8.46
C GLY A 334 -3.97 -3.02 7.60
N ILE A 335 -3.53 -3.34 6.38
CA ILE A 335 -4.12 -4.40 5.56
C ILE A 335 -3.38 -5.69 5.86
N ASN A 336 -4.01 -6.60 6.58
CA ASN A 336 -3.49 -7.96 6.74
C ASN A 336 -3.75 -8.74 5.45
N GLU A 337 -2.69 -9.27 4.88
CA GLU A 337 -2.79 -10.14 3.72
C GLU A 337 -3.57 -11.42 4.10
N GLY A 338 -4.82 -11.47 3.68
CA GLY A 338 -5.64 -12.70 3.76
C GLY A 338 -6.91 -12.64 4.59
N ASP A 339 -7.18 -11.60 5.38
CA ASP A 339 -8.41 -11.55 6.16
C ASP A 339 -9.11 -10.17 6.12
N VAL A 340 -10.30 -10.14 5.55
CA VAL A 340 -11.16 -8.94 5.48
C VAL A 340 -11.81 -8.65 6.85
N GLY A 341 -11.71 -9.58 7.81
CA GLY A 341 -12.33 -9.51 9.13
C GLY A 341 -11.67 -8.50 10.08
N ASP A 342 -10.36 -8.26 9.94
CA ASP A 342 -9.59 -7.46 10.91
C ASP A 342 -9.62 -5.95 10.68
N LEU A 343 -10.31 -5.47 9.65
CA LEU A 343 -10.54 -4.03 9.41
C LEU A 343 -11.37 -3.35 10.50
N LYS A 344 -11.82 -4.10 11.51
CA LYS A 344 -12.66 -3.59 12.63
C LYS A 344 -11.87 -3.17 13.86
N ASN A 345 -10.54 -3.26 13.88
CA ASN A 345 -9.75 -2.88 15.06
C ASN A 345 -9.49 -1.36 15.08
N PRO A 346 -10.17 -0.57 15.95
CA PRO A 346 -10.04 0.89 15.98
C PRO A 346 -8.64 1.38 16.39
N SER A 347 -7.84 0.55 17.05
CA SER A 347 -6.50 0.91 17.51
C SER A 347 -5.47 1.03 16.37
N VAL A 348 -5.78 0.50 15.19
CA VAL A 348 -4.95 0.64 13.98
C VAL A 348 -5.29 1.94 13.22
N LEU A 349 -6.42 2.57 13.55
CA LEU A 349 -6.97 3.75 12.88
C LEU A 349 -6.58 5.08 13.54
N GLU A 350 -5.83 5.07 14.65
CA GLU A 350 -5.32 6.33 15.23
C GLU A 350 -4.39 7.01 14.23
N PRO A 351 -4.71 8.23 13.82
CA PRO A 351 -3.92 8.95 12.82
C PRO A 351 -2.53 9.19 13.37
N LEU A 352 -1.53 8.92 12.54
CA LEU A 352 -0.15 9.35 12.73
C LEU A 352 -0.09 10.89 12.66
N GLN A 353 -0.72 11.56 13.64
CA GLN A 353 -0.93 13.01 13.68
C GLN A 353 0.34 13.84 13.94
N GLU A 354 1.51 13.22 14.17
CA GLU A 354 2.73 13.93 14.58
C GLU A 354 3.97 13.62 13.74
N ASN A 355 3.86 13.44 12.44
CA ASN A 355 5.06 13.09 11.68
C ASN A 355 5.47 14.11 10.63
N LEU A 356 5.90 15.31 11.08
CA LEU A 356 6.88 16.12 10.35
C LEU A 356 8.21 15.36 10.10
N VAL A 357 8.52 14.37 10.93
CA VAL A 357 9.65 13.44 10.78
C VAL A 357 9.46 12.50 9.57
N LEU A 358 8.22 12.10 9.25
CA LEU A 358 7.91 11.28 8.07
C LEU A 358 8.23 11.98 6.75
N LEU A 359 8.07 13.30 6.66
CA LEU A 359 8.43 14.05 5.46
C LEU A 359 9.94 14.04 5.20
N ASP A 360 10.74 14.09 6.25
CA ASP A 360 12.20 14.04 6.15
C ASP A 360 12.69 12.61 5.83
N ASP A 361 12.04 11.58 6.37
CA ASP A 361 12.30 10.17 6.05
C ASP A 361 11.76 9.77 4.67
N LEU A 362 10.63 10.30 4.24
CA LEU A 362 10.14 10.15 2.86
C LEU A 362 11.13 10.77 1.85
N GLY A 363 11.62 11.97 2.11
CA GLY A 363 12.65 12.60 1.29
C GLY A 363 13.94 11.76 1.22
N LYS A 364 14.36 11.17 2.34
CA LYS A 364 15.52 10.26 2.42
C LYS A 364 15.27 8.93 1.71
N THR A 365 14.10 8.36 1.85
CA THR A 365 13.71 7.09 1.19
C THR A 365 13.64 7.26 -0.32
N ILE A 366 12.98 8.32 -0.80
CA ILE A 366 12.93 8.63 -2.22
C ILE A 366 14.31 8.98 -2.76
N SER A 367 15.12 9.78 -2.05
CA SER A 367 16.49 10.09 -2.49
C SER A 367 17.40 8.84 -2.53
N ARG A 368 17.17 7.83 -1.67
CA ARG A 368 17.88 6.54 -1.72
C ARG A 368 17.46 5.68 -2.91
N LEU A 369 16.15 5.62 -3.23
CA LEU A 369 15.65 4.91 -4.42
C LEU A 369 16.24 5.48 -5.74
N PHE A 370 16.61 6.79 -5.74
CA PHE A 370 17.21 7.44 -6.90
C PHE A 370 18.74 7.57 -6.84
N ARG A 371 19.38 7.30 -5.69
CA ARG A 371 20.83 7.51 -5.48
C ARG A 371 21.72 6.35 -5.94
N LYS A 372 21.16 5.20 -6.30
CA LYS A 372 21.91 4.13 -6.97
C LYS A 372 22.00 4.47 -8.47
N ARG A 373 22.93 5.34 -8.80
CA ARG A 373 23.60 5.44 -10.10
C ARG A 373 24.95 4.77 -10.02
#